data_51a7ec6b97065810edab7b3e399d9c26
#
_entry.id   51a7ec6b97065810edab7b3e399d9c26
#
_cell.length_a   1.000
_cell.length_b   1.000
_cell.length_c   1.000
_cell.angle_alpha   90.00
_cell.angle_beta   90.00
_cell.angle_gamma   90.00
#
_symmetry.space_group_name_H-M   'P 1'
#
loop_
_entity.id
_entity.type
_entity.pdbx_description
1 polymer ?
#
loop_
_entity_poly.entity_id
_entity_poly.type
_entity_poly.pdbx_seq_one_letter_code
_entity_poly.pdbx_strand_id
1 'polypeptide(L)'
;MYIFLDVDGVLNRESDWKKPFSINEKCLMLFATFVKELKDPHIILSSTWRAGYTNTGVMSERGNSLLEKLAGYGLKIEGSTPVSDKTRQEEIEYYIRRHNITSYIVLDDDESLFPWADHINLYLTDYKSGLAERDIKKLKKLCKGW
;
A
#
# COMPACT_ATOMS: atom_id res chain seq x y z
N MET A 1 -8.55 1.16 11.03
CA MET A 1 -7.21 0.66 10.68
C MET A 1 -6.79 1.21 9.32
N TYR A 2 -5.75 2.00 9.29
CA TYR A 2 -5.24 2.56 8.05
C TYR A 2 -4.14 1.67 7.47
N ILE A 3 -4.13 1.53 6.14
CA ILE A 3 -3.14 0.75 5.43
C ILE A 3 -2.48 1.68 4.41
N PHE A 4 -1.20 1.99 4.62
CA PHE A 4 -0.42 2.74 3.64
C PHE A 4 0.16 1.73 2.66
N LEU A 5 -0.28 1.82 1.42
CA LEU A 5 -0.04 0.79 0.41
C LEU A 5 0.95 1.25 -0.66
N ASP A 6 2.07 0.54 -0.76
CA ASP A 6 2.93 0.57 -1.93
C ASP A 6 2.42 -0.45 -2.96
N VAL A 7 2.78 -0.29 -4.21
CA VAL A 7 2.32 -1.17 -5.29
C VAL A 7 3.43 -2.08 -5.80
N ASP A 8 4.53 -1.49 -6.34
CA ASP A 8 5.62 -2.29 -6.87
C ASP A 8 6.33 -3.04 -5.75
N GLY A 9 6.45 -4.36 -5.90
CA GLY A 9 7.02 -5.21 -4.87
C GLY A 9 6.05 -5.63 -3.75
N VAL A 10 4.81 -5.14 -3.78
CA VAL A 10 3.73 -5.51 -2.84
C VAL A 10 2.58 -6.18 -3.59
N LEU A 11 1.97 -5.46 -4.54
CA LEU A 11 0.88 -5.99 -5.38
C LEU A 11 1.37 -6.58 -6.70
N ASN A 12 2.67 -6.61 -6.91
CA ASN A 12 3.30 -7.26 -8.04
C ASN A 12 4.70 -7.71 -7.63
N ARG A 13 5.35 -8.45 -8.53
CA ARG A 13 6.69 -9.01 -8.34
C ARG A 13 7.65 -8.34 -9.30
N GLU A 14 8.94 -8.39 -8.99
CA GLU A 14 9.99 -7.90 -9.90
C GLU A 14 9.81 -8.45 -11.33
N SER A 15 9.44 -9.73 -11.46
CA SER A 15 9.21 -10.36 -12.76
C SER A 15 8.03 -9.77 -13.53
N ASP A 16 7.11 -9.11 -12.84
CA ASP A 16 5.95 -8.45 -13.46
C ASP A 16 6.29 -7.05 -13.99
N TRP A 17 7.41 -6.47 -13.55
CA TRP A 17 7.80 -5.08 -13.89
C TRP A 17 8.17 -4.89 -15.37
N LYS A 18 8.40 -5.96 -16.10
CA LYS A 18 8.67 -5.91 -17.54
C LYS A 18 7.46 -5.40 -18.33
N LYS A 19 6.26 -5.60 -17.81
CA LYS A 19 5.03 -5.13 -18.41
C LYS A 19 4.54 -3.91 -17.64
N PRO A 20 4.37 -2.74 -18.29
CA PRO A 20 3.90 -1.53 -17.60
C PRO A 20 2.56 -1.73 -16.90
N PHE A 21 2.43 -1.14 -15.73
CA PHE A 21 1.19 -1.10 -14.93
C PHE A 21 0.64 -2.48 -14.59
N SER A 22 1.52 -3.47 -14.44
CA SER A 22 1.14 -4.84 -14.15
C SER A 22 0.84 -5.01 -12.65
N ILE A 23 -0.28 -5.68 -12.36
CA ILE A 23 -0.66 -6.10 -11.00
C ILE A 23 -0.73 -7.62 -11.02
N ASN A 24 -0.14 -8.25 -10.01
CA ASN A 24 -0.20 -9.70 -9.87
C ASN A 24 -1.51 -10.10 -9.19
N GLU A 25 -2.30 -10.93 -9.85
CA GLU A 25 -3.62 -11.31 -9.34
C GLU A 25 -3.57 -12.01 -7.99
N LYS A 26 -2.57 -12.86 -7.76
CA LYS A 26 -2.43 -13.55 -6.48
C LYS A 26 -2.08 -12.58 -5.35
N CYS A 27 -1.16 -11.65 -5.60
CA CYS A 27 -0.82 -10.61 -4.62
C CYS A 27 -2.04 -9.76 -4.28
N LEU A 28 -2.80 -9.37 -5.29
CA LEU A 28 -4.01 -8.58 -5.12
C LEU A 28 -5.08 -9.34 -4.32
N MET A 29 -5.29 -10.61 -4.64
CA MET A 29 -6.23 -11.46 -3.92
C MET A 29 -5.85 -11.60 -2.44
N LEU A 30 -4.57 -11.81 -2.17
CA LEU A 30 -4.07 -11.91 -0.79
C LEU A 30 -4.24 -10.60 -0.04
N PHE A 31 -3.96 -9.49 -0.69
CA PHE A 31 -4.18 -8.17 -0.11
C PHE A 31 -5.66 -7.97 0.24
N ALA A 32 -6.55 -8.26 -0.69
CA ALA A 32 -7.99 -8.14 -0.47
C ALA A 32 -8.48 -9.00 0.69
N THR A 33 -7.97 -10.23 0.77
CA THR A 33 -8.29 -11.14 1.88
C THR A 33 -7.86 -10.56 3.23
N PHE A 34 -6.65 -10.00 3.28
CA PHE A 34 -6.15 -9.34 4.48
C PHE A 34 -7.01 -8.15 4.89
N VAL A 35 -7.30 -7.27 3.94
CA VAL A 35 -8.09 -6.04 4.21
C VAL A 35 -9.49 -6.38 4.73
N LYS A 36 -10.13 -7.40 4.15
CA LYS A 36 -11.49 -7.78 4.54
C LYS A 36 -11.59 -8.31 5.98
N GLU A 37 -10.48 -8.76 6.54
CA GLU A 37 -10.46 -9.22 7.93
C GLU A 37 -10.20 -8.10 8.93
N LEU A 38 -9.85 -6.92 8.46
CA LEU A 38 -9.62 -5.76 9.31
C LEU A 38 -10.93 -5.06 9.65
N LYS A 39 -10.98 -4.49 10.85
CA LYS A 39 -12.10 -3.68 11.27
C LYS A 39 -11.95 -2.28 10.68
N ASP A 40 -12.97 -1.84 9.94
CA ASP A 40 -13.04 -0.50 9.33
C ASP A 40 -11.75 -0.10 8.61
N PRO A 41 -11.33 -0.84 7.55
CA PRO A 41 -10.08 -0.57 6.88
C PRO A 41 -10.15 0.66 5.98
N HIS A 42 -9.03 1.40 5.93
CA HIS A 42 -8.86 2.58 5.08
C HIS A 42 -7.55 2.44 4.30
N ILE A 43 -7.62 2.44 2.99
CA ILE A 43 -6.45 2.28 2.12
C ILE A 43 -5.97 3.64 1.64
N ILE A 44 -4.71 3.96 1.96
CA ILE A 44 -4.04 5.19 1.54
C ILE A 44 -2.86 4.81 0.65
N LEU A 45 -2.82 5.35 -0.55
CA LEU A 45 -1.76 5.06 -1.51
C LEU A 45 -0.49 5.82 -1.14
N SER A 46 0.62 5.12 -0.93
CA SER A 46 1.93 5.70 -0.62
C SER A 46 3.00 5.35 -1.66
N SER A 47 2.61 4.76 -2.76
CA SER A 47 3.47 4.33 -3.86
C SER A 47 3.77 5.50 -4.82
N THR A 48 4.80 5.34 -5.66
CA THR A 48 5.02 6.24 -6.79
C THR A 48 3.84 6.26 -7.76
N TRP A 49 3.00 5.24 -7.74
CA TRP A 49 1.75 5.19 -8.51
C TRP A 49 0.78 6.30 -8.12
N ARG A 50 0.95 6.90 -6.93
CA ARG A 50 0.10 8.03 -6.48
C ARG A 50 0.21 9.26 -7.38
N ALA A 51 1.27 9.36 -8.15
CA ALA A 51 1.42 10.45 -9.13
C ALA A 51 0.29 10.45 -10.16
N GLY A 52 -0.37 9.30 -10.38
CA GLY A 52 -1.54 9.18 -11.22
C GLY A 52 -2.86 9.37 -10.48
N TYR A 53 -2.83 9.57 -9.18
CA TYR A 53 -4.01 9.79 -8.33
C TYR A 53 -4.07 11.27 -7.99
N THR A 54 -4.91 12.03 -8.70
CA THR A 54 -5.02 13.47 -8.50
C THR A 54 -6.33 13.83 -7.82
N ASN A 55 -6.33 14.94 -7.07
CA ASN A 55 -7.54 15.46 -6.43
C ASN A 55 -8.56 16.01 -7.44
N THR A 56 -8.17 16.15 -8.70
CA THR A 56 -9.03 16.66 -9.76
C THR A 56 -9.86 15.57 -10.45
N GLY A 57 -9.68 14.32 -10.06
CA GLY A 57 -10.37 13.19 -10.67
C GLY A 57 -9.77 12.75 -12.01
N VAL A 58 -8.71 13.40 -12.47
CA VAL A 58 -7.97 12.98 -13.66
C VAL A 58 -6.94 11.95 -13.22
N MET A 59 -7.08 10.73 -13.72
CA MET A 59 -6.20 9.62 -13.38
C MET A 59 -5.31 9.27 -14.54
N SER A 60 -4.05 8.97 -14.27
CA SER A 60 -3.19 8.34 -15.28
C SER A 60 -3.69 6.91 -15.54
N GLU A 61 -3.29 6.34 -16.68
CA GLU A 61 -3.57 4.94 -17.00
C GLU A 61 -3.19 4.00 -15.85
N ARG A 62 -2.04 4.25 -15.23
CA ARG A 62 -1.54 3.50 -14.07
C ARG A 62 -2.51 3.55 -12.90
N GLY A 63 -2.95 4.75 -12.54
CA GLY A 63 -3.90 4.94 -11.45
C GLY A 63 -5.23 4.26 -11.71
N ASN A 64 -5.79 4.41 -12.92
CA ASN A 64 -7.06 3.80 -13.31
C ASN A 64 -7.01 2.27 -13.23
N SER A 65 -5.93 1.67 -13.73
CA SER A 65 -5.76 0.21 -13.69
C SER A 65 -5.79 -0.31 -12.25
N LEU A 66 -5.09 0.35 -11.35
CA LEU A 66 -5.08 -0.03 -9.93
C LEU A 66 -6.46 0.10 -9.31
N LEU A 67 -7.15 1.22 -9.54
CA LEU A 67 -8.49 1.45 -8.99
C LEU A 67 -9.49 0.42 -9.46
N GLU A 68 -9.47 0.08 -10.75
CA GLU A 68 -10.38 -0.92 -11.33
C GLU A 68 -10.15 -2.30 -10.72
N LYS A 69 -8.91 -2.70 -10.56
CA LYS A 69 -8.58 -4.01 -9.97
C LYS A 69 -8.98 -4.10 -8.50
N LEU A 70 -8.74 -3.05 -7.73
CA LEU A 70 -9.20 -3.00 -6.34
C LEU A 70 -10.73 -3.02 -6.26
N ALA A 71 -11.41 -2.28 -7.13
CA ALA A 71 -12.87 -2.25 -7.17
C ALA A 71 -13.47 -3.63 -7.44
N GLY A 72 -12.80 -4.47 -8.23
CA GLY A 72 -13.20 -5.85 -8.47
C GLY A 72 -13.28 -6.69 -7.20
N TYR A 73 -12.56 -6.30 -6.16
CA TYR A 73 -12.61 -6.94 -4.83
C TYR A 73 -13.44 -6.16 -3.82
N GLY A 74 -14.13 -5.11 -4.26
CA GLY A 74 -14.91 -4.25 -3.37
C GLY A 74 -14.06 -3.29 -2.55
N LEU A 75 -12.84 -3.00 -2.98
CA LEU A 75 -11.91 -2.12 -2.28
C LEU A 75 -11.75 -0.80 -3.02
N LYS A 76 -11.48 0.26 -2.26
CA LYS A 76 -11.22 1.59 -2.83
C LYS A 76 -10.05 2.26 -2.10
N ILE A 77 -9.32 3.09 -2.83
CA ILE A 77 -8.32 3.97 -2.26
C ILE A 77 -9.04 5.24 -1.80
N GLU A 78 -8.86 5.60 -0.52
CA GLU A 78 -9.53 6.78 0.08
C GLU A 78 -8.69 8.04 -0.03
N GLY A 79 -7.40 7.91 -0.26
CA GLY A 79 -6.50 9.04 -0.39
C GLY A 79 -5.09 8.61 -0.74
N SER A 80 -4.20 9.58 -0.84
CA SER A 80 -2.78 9.33 -1.09
C SER A 80 -1.92 10.26 -0.26
N THR A 81 -0.70 9.82 0.05
CA THR A 81 0.28 10.68 0.69
C THR A 81 0.74 11.76 -0.29
N PRO A 82 1.22 12.92 0.21
CA PRO A 82 1.70 13.97 -0.68
C PRO A 82 2.93 13.53 -1.46
N VAL A 83 3.07 14.04 -2.69
CA VAL A 83 4.31 13.93 -3.46
C VAL A 83 5.18 15.12 -3.06
N SER A 84 6.36 14.86 -2.53
CA SER A 84 7.25 15.89 -2.02
C SER A 84 8.71 15.54 -2.27
N ASP A 85 9.63 16.40 -1.83
CA ASP A 85 11.07 16.14 -1.84
C ASP A 85 11.54 15.39 -0.58
N LYS A 86 10.60 15.05 0.30
CA LYS A 86 10.87 14.32 1.54
C LYS A 86 10.95 12.82 1.29
N THR A 87 11.39 12.07 2.31
CA THR A 87 11.37 10.62 2.24
C THR A 87 9.93 10.10 2.28
N ARG A 88 9.73 8.87 1.82
CA ARG A 88 8.41 8.23 1.91
C ARG A 88 7.94 8.15 3.36
N GLN A 89 8.84 7.83 4.28
CA GLN A 89 8.50 7.80 5.70
C GLN A 89 7.96 9.14 6.18
N GLU A 90 8.63 10.25 5.84
CA GLU A 90 8.19 11.58 6.24
C GLU A 90 6.83 11.94 5.63
N GLU A 91 6.59 11.55 4.39
CA GLU A 91 5.30 11.76 3.72
C GLU A 91 4.16 11.00 4.43
N ILE A 92 4.42 9.76 4.82
CA ILE A 92 3.45 8.94 5.57
C ILE A 92 3.22 9.52 6.96
N GLU A 93 4.27 9.88 7.68
CA GLU A 93 4.15 10.47 9.01
C GLU A 93 3.40 11.80 8.99
N TYR A 94 3.60 12.61 7.94
CA TYR A 94 2.83 13.84 7.74
C TYR A 94 1.34 13.52 7.61
N TYR A 95 0.97 12.51 6.82
CA TYR A 95 -0.41 12.09 6.63
C TYR A 95 -1.01 11.59 7.95
N ILE A 96 -0.26 10.81 8.71
CA ILE A 96 -0.69 10.30 10.02
C ILE A 96 -1.01 11.44 10.97
N ARG A 97 -0.14 12.44 11.07
CA ARG A 97 -0.36 13.59 11.95
C ARG A 97 -1.55 14.43 11.49
N ARG A 98 -1.65 14.68 10.20
CA ARG A 98 -2.71 15.52 9.63
C ARG A 98 -4.09 14.93 9.84
N HIS A 99 -4.21 13.62 9.82
CA HIS A 99 -5.49 12.91 9.94
C HIS A 99 -5.70 12.28 11.31
N ASN A 100 -4.82 12.54 12.26
CA ASN A 100 -4.89 12.01 13.63
C ASN A 100 -5.05 10.48 13.66
N ILE A 101 -4.26 9.81 12.83
CA ILE A 101 -4.31 8.34 12.71
C ILE A 101 -3.57 7.71 13.87
N THR A 102 -4.22 6.76 14.56
CA THR A 102 -3.66 6.06 15.71
C THR A 102 -3.42 4.58 15.44
N SER A 103 -4.09 4.01 14.44
CA SER A 103 -4.01 2.58 14.12
C SER A 103 -3.72 2.42 12.65
N TYR A 104 -2.53 1.90 12.31
CA TYR A 104 -2.10 1.78 10.93
C TYR A 104 -1.01 0.73 10.74
N ILE A 105 -0.83 0.33 9.49
CA ILE A 105 0.29 -0.47 9.02
C ILE A 105 0.78 0.09 7.67
N VAL A 106 2.07 0.04 7.43
CA VAL A 106 2.67 0.42 6.16
C VAL A 106 3.15 -0.84 5.45
N LEU A 107 2.73 -1.04 4.21
CA LEU A 107 3.19 -2.14 3.36
C LEU A 107 4.11 -1.57 2.28
N ASP A 108 5.36 -1.96 2.29
CA ASP A 108 6.36 -1.52 1.34
C ASP A 108 7.41 -2.61 1.16
N ASP A 109 8.19 -2.55 0.11
CA ASP A 109 9.26 -3.52 -0.17
C ASP A 109 10.66 -2.92 -0.02
N ASP A 110 10.76 -1.61 0.15
CA ASP A 110 12.03 -0.88 0.11
C ASP A 110 12.32 -0.16 1.42
N GLU A 111 13.11 -0.83 2.28
CA GLU A 111 13.51 -0.28 3.58
C GLU A 111 14.31 1.02 3.45
N SER A 112 15.01 1.23 2.33
CA SER A 112 15.83 2.43 2.14
C SER A 112 15.02 3.72 2.11
N LEU A 113 13.70 3.63 1.89
CA LEU A 113 12.78 4.77 1.92
C LEU A 113 12.34 5.14 3.34
N PHE A 114 12.75 4.36 4.33
CA PHE A 114 12.36 4.50 5.74
C PHE A 114 13.59 4.62 6.62
N PRO A 115 14.23 5.81 6.67
CA PRO A 115 15.48 5.98 7.44
C PRO A 115 15.32 5.77 8.95
N TRP A 116 14.09 5.88 9.47
CA TRP A 116 13.77 5.63 10.87
C TRP A 116 12.69 4.54 10.98
N ALA A 117 12.97 3.39 10.37
CA ALA A 117 11.99 2.30 10.22
C ALA A 117 11.42 1.79 11.55
N ASP A 118 12.18 1.86 12.63
CA ASP A 118 11.74 1.46 13.98
C ASP A 118 10.75 2.45 14.61
N HIS A 119 10.58 3.64 14.03
CA HIS A 119 9.63 4.64 14.51
C HIS A 119 8.27 4.57 13.81
N ILE A 120 8.07 3.62 12.91
CA ILE A 120 6.86 3.49 12.10
C ILE A 120 6.47 2.01 11.99
N ASN A 121 5.18 1.75 11.89
CA ASN A 121 4.69 0.36 11.76
C ASN A 121 4.86 -0.11 10.32
N LEU A 122 6.08 -0.48 9.97
CA LEU A 122 6.45 -0.92 8.63
C LEU A 122 6.47 -2.45 8.56
N TYR A 123 5.79 -2.99 7.54
CA TYR A 123 5.92 -4.37 7.15
C TYR A 123 6.56 -4.44 5.77
N LEU A 124 7.73 -5.09 5.69
CA LEU A 124 8.48 -5.22 4.45
C LEU A 124 8.11 -6.52 3.73
N THR A 125 7.69 -6.38 2.48
CA THR A 125 7.53 -7.53 1.58
C THR A 125 8.83 -7.80 0.85
N ASP A 126 8.95 -9.00 0.27
CA ASP A 126 10.04 -9.33 -0.64
C ASP A 126 9.59 -8.94 -2.06
N TYR A 127 10.31 -8.02 -2.70
CA TYR A 127 9.94 -7.57 -4.04
C TYR A 127 9.96 -8.69 -5.09
N LYS A 128 10.66 -9.78 -4.83
CA LYS A 128 10.71 -10.93 -5.74
C LYS A 128 9.41 -11.73 -5.76
N SER A 129 8.70 -11.73 -4.66
CA SER A 129 7.43 -12.45 -4.54
C SER A 129 6.21 -11.54 -4.48
N GLY A 130 6.38 -10.28 -4.08
CA GLY A 130 5.27 -9.44 -3.64
C GLY A 130 4.63 -10.05 -2.40
N LEU A 131 3.40 -9.65 -2.09
CA LEU A 131 2.65 -10.28 -0.99
C LEU A 131 2.48 -11.78 -1.24
N ALA A 132 2.82 -12.57 -0.24
CA ALA A 132 2.70 -14.02 -0.26
C ALA A 132 1.88 -14.50 0.95
N GLU A 133 1.51 -15.76 0.96
CA GLU A 133 0.72 -16.33 2.05
C GLU A 133 1.41 -16.20 3.40
N ARG A 134 2.74 -16.33 3.44
CA ARG A 134 3.53 -16.15 4.67
C ARG A 134 3.37 -14.74 5.24
N ASP A 135 3.25 -13.73 4.36
CA ASP A 135 3.07 -12.34 4.76
C ASP A 135 1.70 -12.13 5.40
N ILE A 136 0.67 -12.73 4.83
CA ILE A 136 -0.70 -12.62 5.37
C ILE A 136 -0.76 -13.19 6.78
N LYS A 137 -0.12 -14.32 7.02
CA LYS A 137 -0.06 -14.91 8.37
C LYS A 137 0.61 -13.98 9.37
N LYS A 138 1.71 -13.35 8.98
CA LYS A 138 2.44 -12.40 9.84
C LYS A 138 1.62 -11.12 10.07
N LEU A 139 0.99 -10.59 9.03
CA LEU A 139 0.15 -9.41 9.12
C LEU A 139 -1.05 -9.62 10.03
N LYS A 140 -1.69 -10.77 9.95
CA LYS A 140 -2.80 -11.12 10.84
C LYS A 140 -2.37 -11.10 12.30
N LYS A 141 -1.18 -11.59 12.61
CA LYS A 141 -0.64 -11.55 13.98
C LYS A 141 -0.35 -10.13 14.43
N LEU A 142 0.26 -9.32 13.55
CA LEU A 142 0.61 -7.93 13.87
C LEU A 142 -0.63 -7.07 14.09
N CYS A 143 -1.68 -7.32 13.32
CA CYS A 143 -2.90 -6.51 13.35
C CYS A 143 -3.98 -7.08 14.28
N LYS A 144 -3.66 -8.12 15.02
CA LYS A 144 -4.61 -8.74 15.96
C LYS A 144 -4.99 -7.75 17.06
N GLY A 145 -6.28 -7.51 17.21
CA GLY A 145 -6.78 -6.59 18.23
C GLY A 145 -6.92 -5.15 17.75
N TRP A 146 -6.64 -4.89 16.50
CA TRP A 146 -6.81 -3.55 15.91
C TRP A 146 -8.18 -3.39 15.27
#